data_c0446991a472dc38993521f1ea2922a3
#
_entry.id   c0446991a472dc38993521f1ea2922a3
#
_cell.length_a   1.000
_cell.length_b   1.000
_cell.length_c   1.000
_cell.angle_alpha   90.00
_cell.angle_beta   90.00
_cell.angle_gamma   90.00
#
_symmetry.space_group_name_H-M   'P 1'
#
loop_
_entity.id
_entity.type
_entity.pdbx_description
1 polymer ?
#
loop_
_entity_poly.entity_id
_entity_poly.type
_entity_poly.pdbx_seq_one_letter_code
_entity_poly.pdbx_strand_id
1 'polypeptide(L)'
;MKTIKQFTFYTLLFLTATGCIDDFTIRGNGIAATQGRSVVGFDKVKSSGDFEVHITKGNEFEVVINAEENLLQYIETSVSENALLIDIQGLHNIKNRLPMKVYITLPSLSGVKQSGSGNITTDYFTTDKMELFISGSGSISTAIDANIVDATISGSGWLKLAGDSNASNLTISGSGNIDSNNLLVNNCNAIISGSGNIQVNAIKSIYAKISGSGNIYYSGNPGIEANISGSGKVIRKS
;
A
#
# COMPACT_ATOMS: atom_id res chain seq x y z
N MET A 1 -56.18 -18.90 52.81
CA MET A 1 -55.61 -17.56 52.59
C MET A 1 -54.35 -17.73 51.83
N LYS A 2 -54.37 -17.48 50.49
CA LYS A 2 -53.17 -17.54 49.62
C LYS A 2 -52.84 -16.12 49.22
N THR A 3 -51.72 -15.64 49.67
CA THR A 3 -51.13 -14.32 49.33
C THR A 3 -50.37 -14.43 47.94
N ILE A 4 -50.91 -13.72 46.96
CA ILE A 4 -50.35 -13.56 45.67
C ILE A 4 -49.32 -12.45 45.78
N LYS A 5 -48.00 -12.78 45.56
CA LYS A 5 -46.93 -11.81 45.42
C LYS A 5 -46.91 -11.28 43.95
N GLN A 6 -47.22 -10.01 43.76
CA GLN A 6 -47.05 -9.32 42.50
C GLN A 6 -45.57 -9.08 42.24
N PHE A 7 -45.10 -9.66 41.16
CA PHE A 7 -43.75 -9.40 40.62
C PHE A 7 -43.84 -8.25 39.59
N THR A 8 -43.38 -7.07 39.99
CA THR A 8 -43.33 -5.90 39.13
C THR A 8 -42.09 -6.03 38.25
N PHE A 9 -42.28 -6.27 36.95
CA PHE A 9 -41.22 -6.34 35.93
C PHE A 9 -40.90 -4.91 35.50
N TYR A 10 -39.76 -4.36 35.94
CA TYR A 10 -39.20 -3.10 35.45
C TYR A 10 -38.54 -3.35 34.11
N THR A 11 -39.19 -2.97 33.02
CA THR A 11 -38.60 -2.94 31.68
C THR A 11 -37.72 -1.70 31.59
N LEU A 12 -36.42 -1.90 31.72
CA LEU A 12 -35.40 -0.86 31.50
C LEU A 12 -35.30 -0.59 29.99
N LEU A 13 -35.92 0.48 29.52
CA LEU A 13 -35.84 0.94 28.14
C LEU A 13 -34.47 1.57 27.90
N PHE A 14 -33.54 0.82 27.30
CA PHE A 14 -32.26 1.36 26.79
C PHE A 14 -32.57 2.24 25.57
N LEU A 15 -32.64 3.56 25.77
CA LEU A 15 -32.57 4.54 24.69
C LEU A 15 -31.13 4.49 24.13
N THR A 16 -30.90 3.75 23.05
CA THR A 16 -29.70 3.88 22.24
C THR A 16 -29.79 5.21 21.48
N ALA A 17 -29.19 6.25 22.03
CA ALA A 17 -28.92 7.45 21.27
C ALA A 17 -27.94 7.07 20.15
N THR A 18 -28.47 6.75 18.96
CA THR A 18 -27.69 6.76 17.72
C THR A 18 -27.38 8.23 17.42
N GLY A 19 -26.30 8.75 18.01
CA GLY A 19 -25.71 10.01 17.57
C GLY A 19 -25.33 9.81 16.11
N CYS A 20 -26.03 10.48 15.19
CA CYS A 20 -25.49 10.74 13.86
C CYS A 20 -24.18 11.48 14.09
N ILE A 21 -23.04 10.80 13.88
CA ILE A 21 -21.77 11.49 13.65
C ILE A 21 -22.01 12.19 12.32
N ASP A 22 -22.16 13.52 12.35
CA ASP A 22 -22.19 14.32 11.14
C ASP A 22 -20.94 13.94 10.34
N ASP A 23 -21.16 13.29 9.21
CA ASP A 23 -20.10 12.91 8.28
C ASP A 23 -19.53 14.22 7.72
N PHE A 24 -18.40 14.68 8.28
CA PHE A 24 -17.67 15.87 7.84
C PHE A 24 -17.11 15.66 6.42
N THR A 25 -18.02 15.41 5.48
CA THR A 25 -17.66 15.20 4.08
C THR A 25 -17.43 16.55 3.40
N ILE A 26 -16.18 16.78 3.00
CA ILE A 26 -15.77 17.94 2.21
C ILE A 26 -15.84 17.57 0.74
N ARG A 27 -16.62 18.35 -0.02
CA ARG A 27 -16.77 18.13 -1.47
C ARG A 27 -15.86 19.07 -2.25
N GLY A 28 -15.16 18.54 -3.23
CA GLY A 28 -14.39 19.32 -4.17
C GLY A 28 -15.27 20.28 -4.98
N ASN A 29 -14.72 21.46 -5.29
CA ASN A 29 -15.39 22.53 -6.04
C ASN A 29 -15.24 22.40 -7.56
N GLY A 30 -14.43 21.46 -8.07
CA GLY A 30 -14.16 21.23 -9.49
C GLY A 30 -13.14 22.22 -10.10
N ILE A 31 -12.52 23.08 -9.31
CA ILE A 31 -11.51 24.05 -9.78
C ILE A 31 -10.13 23.50 -9.45
N ALA A 32 -9.34 23.12 -10.47
CA ALA A 32 -8.00 22.62 -10.27
C ALA A 32 -7.04 23.73 -9.82
N ALA A 33 -6.22 23.45 -8.82
CA ALA A 33 -5.16 24.33 -8.35
C ALA A 33 -3.91 23.52 -8.01
N THR A 34 -2.76 24.20 -7.99
CA THR A 34 -1.46 23.59 -7.71
C THR A 34 -0.79 24.31 -6.55
N GLN A 35 -0.18 23.56 -5.63
CA GLN A 35 0.52 24.11 -4.49
C GLN A 35 1.83 23.35 -4.24
N GLY A 36 2.96 24.10 -4.20
CA GLY A 36 4.25 23.57 -3.74
C GLY A 36 4.30 23.39 -2.23
N ARG A 37 5.07 22.42 -1.76
CA ARG A 37 5.34 22.15 -0.35
C ARG A 37 6.85 22.20 -0.09
N SER A 38 7.26 23.00 0.89
CA SER A 38 8.67 23.14 1.27
C SER A 38 9.06 22.06 2.28
N VAL A 39 9.35 20.86 1.79
CA VAL A 39 9.77 19.69 2.59
C VAL A 39 11.01 19.05 1.99
N VAL A 40 11.97 18.68 2.82
CA VAL A 40 13.27 18.12 2.42
C VAL A 40 13.73 17.04 3.41
N GLY A 41 14.76 16.28 3.06
CA GLY A 41 15.42 15.37 4.00
C GLY A 41 14.66 14.06 4.21
N PHE A 42 14.07 13.50 3.14
CA PHE A 42 13.41 12.22 3.17
C PHE A 42 13.91 11.31 2.03
N ASP A 43 13.93 10.03 2.28
CA ASP A 43 14.22 8.96 1.31
C ASP A 43 13.11 7.90 1.28
N LYS A 44 12.01 8.14 2.00
CA LYS A 44 10.80 7.30 2.02
C LYS A 44 9.57 8.16 1.76
N VAL A 45 8.54 7.56 1.16
CA VAL A 45 7.25 8.20 0.90
C VAL A 45 6.13 7.33 1.46
N LYS A 46 5.28 7.92 2.30
CA LYS A 46 4.10 7.29 2.88
C LYS A 46 2.86 8.09 2.47
N SER A 47 1.99 7.47 1.69
CA SER A 47 0.73 8.07 1.25
C SER A 47 -0.45 7.35 1.89
N SER A 48 -1.39 8.11 2.42
CA SER A 48 -2.61 7.63 3.07
C SER A 48 -3.82 8.26 2.40
N GLY A 49 -4.70 7.43 1.83
CA GLY A 49 -5.89 7.89 1.10
C GLY A 49 -5.87 7.53 -0.39
N ASP A 50 -6.58 8.36 -1.18
CA ASP A 50 -6.80 8.15 -2.61
C ASP A 50 -5.99 9.16 -3.45
N PHE A 51 -4.67 9.15 -3.26
CA PHE A 51 -3.75 9.99 -4.01
C PHE A 51 -3.13 9.25 -5.21
N GLU A 52 -2.97 9.96 -6.34
CA GLU A 52 -2.08 9.57 -7.42
C GLU A 52 -0.70 10.18 -7.17
N VAL A 53 0.27 9.40 -6.71
CA VAL A 53 1.61 9.87 -6.38
C VAL A 53 2.60 9.48 -7.47
N HIS A 54 3.33 10.47 -8.00
CA HIS A 54 4.39 10.28 -8.99
C HIS A 54 5.73 10.67 -8.38
N ILE A 55 6.66 9.71 -8.29
CA ILE A 55 7.98 9.91 -7.69
C ILE A 55 9.04 9.87 -8.78
N THR A 56 9.72 10.99 -8.98
CA THR A 56 10.74 11.18 -10.00
C THR A 56 12.13 11.30 -9.36
N LYS A 57 13.15 10.73 -9.98
CA LYS A 57 14.53 10.87 -9.54
C LYS A 57 15.10 12.21 -10.00
N GLY A 58 15.62 13.01 -9.07
CA GLY A 58 16.26 14.29 -9.35
C GLY A 58 17.24 14.67 -8.24
N ASN A 59 17.97 15.76 -8.44
CA ASN A 59 19.03 16.16 -7.49
C ASN A 59 18.51 16.96 -6.29
N GLU A 60 17.31 17.51 -6.40
CA GLU A 60 16.73 18.37 -5.37
C GLU A 60 15.38 17.81 -4.91
N PHE A 61 14.95 18.25 -3.72
CA PHE A 61 13.65 17.90 -3.22
C PHE A 61 12.61 18.87 -3.78
N GLU A 62 11.57 18.33 -4.39
CA GLU A 62 10.41 19.09 -4.81
C GLU A 62 9.14 18.27 -4.49
N VAL A 63 8.14 18.92 -3.93
CA VAL A 63 6.82 18.31 -3.69
C VAL A 63 5.75 19.29 -4.15
N VAL A 64 4.95 18.85 -5.13
CA VAL A 64 3.88 19.64 -5.73
C VAL A 64 2.58 18.86 -5.67
N ILE A 65 1.54 19.48 -5.12
CA ILE A 65 0.20 18.92 -5.04
C ILE A 65 -0.68 19.60 -6.08
N ASN A 66 -1.38 18.81 -6.88
CA ASN A 66 -2.41 19.27 -7.80
C ASN A 66 -3.74 18.63 -7.35
N ALA A 67 -4.68 19.45 -6.92
CA ALA A 67 -5.99 19.05 -6.42
C ALA A 67 -7.01 20.16 -6.65
N GLU A 68 -8.24 19.96 -6.21
CA GLU A 68 -9.23 21.02 -6.22
C GLU A 68 -8.85 22.09 -5.17
N GLU A 69 -9.01 23.38 -5.54
CA GLU A 69 -8.57 24.54 -4.78
C GLU A 69 -9.01 24.48 -3.31
N ASN A 70 -10.27 24.16 -3.09
CA ASN A 70 -10.84 24.08 -1.74
C ASN A 70 -10.37 22.87 -0.94
N LEU A 71 -9.76 21.87 -1.58
CA LEU A 71 -9.25 20.65 -0.92
C LEU A 71 -7.78 20.78 -0.49
N LEU A 72 -6.99 21.66 -1.13
CA LEU A 72 -5.56 21.80 -0.85
C LEU A 72 -5.24 22.09 0.62
N GLN A 73 -6.11 22.81 1.32
CA GLN A 73 -5.95 23.12 2.74
C GLN A 73 -6.09 21.91 3.67
N TYR A 74 -6.73 20.85 3.21
CA TYR A 74 -6.93 19.59 3.96
C TYR A 74 -5.90 18.51 3.62
N ILE A 75 -5.05 18.73 2.62
CA ILE A 75 -3.97 17.81 2.27
C ILE A 75 -2.72 18.20 3.06
N GLU A 76 -2.33 17.37 4.00
CA GLU A 76 -1.14 17.56 4.83
C GLU A 76 0.07 16.86 4.23
N THR A 77 1.22 17.53 4.33
CA THR A 77 2.53 16.97 4.02
C THR A 77 3.50 17.30 5.14
N SER A 78 4.14 16.29 5.68
CA SER A 78 5.16 16.46 6.74
C SER A 78 6.27 15.44 6.58
N VAL A 79 7.43 15.70 7.16
CA VAL A 79 8.55 14.75 7.17
C VAL A 79 8.75 14.25 8.59
N SER A 80 8.75 12.92 8.77
CA SER A 80 9.01 12.24 10.03
C SER A 80 9.81 10.96 9.77
N GLU A 81 10.85 10.72 10.54
CA GLU A 81 11.69 9.50 10.41
C GLU A 81 12.19 9.26 8.98
N ASN A 82 12.68 10.31 8.31
CA ASN A 82 13.11 10.31 6.91
C ASN A 82 12.00 9.91 5.91
N ALA A 83 10.73 9.97 6.29
CA ALA A 83 9.61 9.70 5.41
C ALA A 83 8.77 10.96 5.17
N LEU A 84 8.48 11.28 3.92
CA LEU A 84 7.44 12.21 3.55
C LEU A 84 6.08 11.54 3.80
N LEU A 85 5.28 12.12 4.66
CA LEU A 85 3.91 11.72 4.94
C LEU A 85 2.95 12.58 4.10
N ILE A 86 2.03 11.95 3.41
CA ILE A 86 0.96 12.60 2.63
C ILE A 86 -0.36 12.03 3.14
N ASP A 87 -1.20 12.87 3.71
CA ASP A 87 -2.43 12.45 4.36
C ASP A 87 -3.52 13.53 4.25
N ILE A 88 -4.73 13.17 4.63
CA ILE A 88 -5.84 14.11 4.79
C ILE A 88 -5.94 14.52 6.26
N GLN A 89 -6.03 15.81 6.51
CA GLN A 89 -6.11 16.38 7.84
C GLN A 89 -7.31 15.82 8.64
N GLY A 90 -7.03 15.31 9.82
CA GLY A 90 -8.05 14.88 10.79
C GLY A 90 -8.94 13.74 10.30
N LEU A 91 -10.22 13.79 10.64
CA LEU A 91 -11.23 12.79 10.28
C LEU A 91 -12.12 13.24 9.10
N HIS A 92 -11.60 14.12 8.23
CA HIS A 92 -12.37 14.59 7.09
C HIS A 92 -12.51 13.50 6.02
N ASN A 93 -13.73 13.29 5.57
CA ASN A 93 -14.00 12.48 4.40
C ASN A 93 -14.04 13.39 3.16
N ILE A 94 -13.10 13.19 2.24
CA ILE A 94 -13.02 13.98 1.01
C ILE A 94 -13.77 13.27 -0.11
N LYS A 95 -14.64 14.00 -0.80
CA LYS A 95 -15.27 13.61 -2.07
C LYS A 95 -14.78 14.54 -3.18
N ASN A 96 -13.62 14.20 -3.74
CA ASN A 96 -13.05 14.92 -4.87
C ASN A 96 -13.83 14.66 -6.17
N ARG A 97 -13.82 15.63 -7.09
CA ARG A 97 -14.31 15.52 -8.47
C ARG A 97 -13.14 15.36 -9.45
N LEU A 98 -12.00 15.95 -9.11
CA LEU A 98 -10.76 15.83 -9.87
C LEU A 98 -9.78 14.97 -9.09
N PRO A 99 -8.86 14.23 -9.76
CA PRO A 99 -7.84 13.44 -9.09
C PRO A 99 -6.96 14.32 -8.18
N MET A 100 -6.61 13.82 -7.01
CA MET A 100 -5.61 14.43 -6.13
C MET A 100 -4.24 13.86 -6.49
N LYS A 101 -3.39 14.65 -7.17
CA LYS A 101 -2.08 14.23 -7.64
C LYS A 101 -0.97 14.85 -6.81
N VAL A 102 0.05 14.06 -6.51
CA VAL A 102 1.25 14.52 -5.82
C VAL A 102 2.47 14.15 -6.64
N TYR A 103 3.23 15.16 -7.04
CA TYR A 103 4.49 15.00 -7.76
C TYR A 103 5.64 15.24 -6.80
N ILE A 104 6.55 14.28 -6.73
CA ILE A 104 7.68 14.29 -5.81
C ILE A 104 8.96 14.09 -6.61
N THR A 105 9.93 14.99 -6.42
CA THR A 105 11.29 14.80 -6.90
C THR A 105 12.22 14.62 -5.70
N LEU A 106 13.11 13.60 -5.74
CA LEU A 106 14.08 13.35 -4.68
C LEU A 106 15.31 12.62 -5.22
N PRO A 107 16.49 12.73 -4.57
CA PRO A 107 17.74 12.11 -5.08
C PRO A 107 17.82 10.60 -4.84
N SER A 108 17.21 10.09 -3.80
CA SER A 108 17.25 8.67 -3.42
C SER A 108 15.93 8.22 -2.83
N LEU A 109 15.55 6.96 -3.08
CA LEU A 109 14.33 6.35 -2.55
C LEU A 109 14.68 4.99 -1.95
N SER A 110 14.36 4.77 -0.68
CA SER A 110 14.56 3.52 0.05
C SER A 110 13.25 2.85 0.50
N GLY A 111 12.13 3.55 0.40
CA GLY A 111 10.85 2.96 0.80
C GLY A 111 9.63 3.70 0.32
N VAL A 112 8.56 2.93 0.03
CA VAL A 112 7.25 3.44 -0.38
C VAL A 112 6.15 2.71 0.37
N LYS A 113 5.26 3.45 1.01
CA LYS A 113 4.08 2.91 1.67
C LYS A 113 2.81 3.55 1.14
N GLN A 114 1.86 2.72 0.71
CA GLN A 114 0.51 3.12 0.35
C GLN A 114 -0.49 2.56 1.35
N SER A 115 -1.28 3.42 1.97
CA SER A 115 -2.42 3.06 2.82
C SER A 115 -3.71 3.60 2.20
N GLY A 116 -4.69 2.73 1.96
CA GLY A 116 -5.94 3.11 1.28
C GLY A 116 -5.99 2.65 -0.17
N SER A 117 -6.56 3.47 -1.07
CA SER A 117 -6.89 3.11 -2.45
C SER A 117 -6.02 3.79 -3.51
N GLY A 118 -5.16 4.73 -3.10
CA GLY A 118 -4.33 5.51 -4.02
C GLY A 118 -3.29 4.70 -4.78
N ASN A 119 -2.65 5.34 -5.76
CA ASN A 119 -1.66 4.71 -6.63
C ASN A 119 -0.34 5.46 -6.55
N ILE A 120 0.76 4.72 -6.45
CA ILE A 120 2.11 5.29 -6.45
C ILE A 120 2.89 4.73 -7.64
N THR A 121 3.50 5.60 -8.43
CA THR A 121 4.44 5.24 -9.49
C THR A 121 5.78 5.88 -9.23
N THR A 122 6.87 5.17 -9.53
CA THR A 122 8.22 5.73 -9.37
C THR A 122 9.02 5.57 -10.66
N ASP A 123 9.98 6.46 -10.84
CA ASP A 123 11.11 6.23 -11.76
C ASP A 123 11.99 5.08 -11.27
N TYR A 124 13.06 4.82 -12.03
CA TYR A 124 14.08 3.84 -11.67
C TYR A 124 15.01 4.38 -10.57
N PHE A 125 15.08 3.65 -9.46
CA PHE A 125 15.96 3.96 -8.34
C PHE A 125 16.96 2.84 -8.06
N THR A 126 18.17 3.23 -7.67
CA THR A 126 19.19 2.31 -7.16
C THR A 126 19.36 2.54 -5.67
N THR A 127 19.30 1.48 -4.88
CA THR A 127 19.41 1.53 -3.41
C THR A 127 19.96 0.21 -2.86
N ASP A 128 20.50 0.20 -1.65
CA ASP A 128 20.88 -1.07 -1.02
C ASP A 128 19.63 -1.88 -0.62
N LYS A 129 18.62 -1.20 -0.09
CA LYS A 129 17.37 -1.85 0.32
C LYS A 129 16.16 -1.02 -0.11
N MET A 130 15.17 -1.67 -0.73
CA MET A 130 13.87 -1.07 -1.04
C MET A 130 12.78 -1.72 -0.20
N GLU A 131 12.04 -0.90 0.56
CA GLU A 131 10.90 -1.34 1.38
C GLU A 131 9.58 -0.89 0.76
N LEU A 132 8.71 -1.83 0.40
CA LEU A 132 7.43 -1.57 -0.25
C LEU A 132 6.29 -2.14 0.58
N PHE A 133 5.33 -1.32 0.91
CA PHE A 133 4.21 -1.74 1.74
C PHE A 133 2.88 -1.20 1.22
N ILE A 134 1.90 -2.09 1.03
CA ILE A 134 0.52 -1.72 0.72
C ILE A 134 -0.40 -2.22 1.83
N SER A 135 -1.21 -1.31 2.38
CA SER A 135 -2.29 -1.64 3.31
C SER A 135 -3.60 -1.13 2.71
N GLY A 136 -4.45 -2.03 2.25
CA GLY A 136 -5.70 -1.69 1.57
C GLY A 136 -5.77 -2.21 0.14
N SER A 137 -6.30 -1.39 -0.77
CA SER A 137 -6.58 -1.77 -2.17
C SER A 137 -5.77 -0.98 -3.21
N GLY A 138 -4.91 -0.09 -2.76
CA GLY A 138 -4.08 0.74 -3.63
C GLY A 138 -3.02 -0.04 -4.41
N SER A 139 -2.23 0.68 -5.20
CA SER A 139 -1.16 0.08 -6.00
C SER A 139 0.18 0.82 -5.88
N ILE A 140 1.26 0.07 -6.07
CA ILE A 140 2.61 0.61 -6.25
C ILE A 140 3.21 -0.01 -7.51
N SER A 141 3.77 0.82 -8.40
CA SER A 141 4.55 0.39 -9.55
C SER A 141 5.92 1.05 -9.52
N THR A 142 6.99 0.25 -9.47
CA THR A 142 8.36 0.76 -9.33
C THR A 142 9.36 -0.05 -10.14
N ALA A 143 10.40 0.62 -10.62
CA ALA A 143 11.58 0.00 -11.23
C ALA A 143 12.79 0.26 -10.34
N ILE A 144 13.55 -0.79 -10.01
CA ILE A 144 14.61 -0.74 -8.99
C ILE A 144 15.81 -1.61 -9.33
N ASP A 145 16.97 -1.16 -8.88
CA ASP A 145 18.17 -1.98 -8.72
C ASP A 145 18.54 -1.95 -7.23
N ALA A 146 18.37 -3.08 -6.53
CA ALA A 146 18.56 -3.13 -5.09
C ALA A 146 19.25 -4.44 -4.66
N ASN A 147 20.06 -4.37 -3.61
CA ASN A 147 20.57 -5.60 -3.01
C ASN A 147 19.42 -6.41 -2.38
N ILE A 148 18.50 -5.74 -1.70
CA ILE A 148 17.35 -6.40 -1.07
C ILE A 148 16.05 -5.65 -1.41
N VAL A 149 15.01 -6.39 -1.79
CA VAL A 149 13.65 -5.88 -1.95
C VAL A 149 12.73 -6.55 -0.94
N ASP A 150 12.19 -5.79 0.00
CA ASP A 150 11.16 -6.22 0.94
C ASP A 150 9.80 -5.66 0.51
N ALA A 151 8.88 -6.52 0.11
CA ALA A 151 7.59 -6.13 -0.41
C ALA A 151 6.45 -6.85 0.31
N THR A 152 5.53 -6.09 0.89
CA THR A 152 4.40 -6.63 1.66
C THR A 152 3.09 -6.02 1.22
N ILE A 153 2.09 -6.86 0.97
CA ILE A 153 0.69 -6.46 0.79
C ILE A 153 -0.14 -7.01 1.95
N SER A 154 -0.82 -6.11 2.65
CA SER A 154 -1.88 -6.44 3.62
C SER A 154 -3.21 -5.92 3.08
N GLY A 155 -4.01 -6.80 2.48
CA GLY A 155 -5.27 -6.44 1.84
C GLY A 155 -5.41 -6.98 0.41
N SER A 156 -5.94 -6.16 -0.50
CA SER A 156 -6.26 -6.53 -1.89
C SER A 156 -5.48 -5.72 -2.93
N GLY A 157 -4.45 -5.01 -2.51
CA GLY A 157 -3.66 -4.14 -3.37
C GLY A 157 -2.86 -4.86 -4.45
N TRP A 158 -2.21 -4.07 -5.29
CA TRP A 158 -1.39 -4.54 -6.40
C TRP A 158 0.01 -3.92 -6.36
N LEU A 159 1.04 -4.77 -6.43
CA LEU A 159 2.43 -4.34 -6.50
C LEU A 159 3.06 -4.83 -7.81
N LYS A 160 3.66 -3.92 -8.57
CA LYS A 160 4.39 -4.24 -9.80
C LYS A 160 5.85 -3.81 -9.67
N LEU A 161 6.76 -4.76 -9.87
CA LEU A 161 8.19 -4.59 -9.70
C LEU A 161 8.93 -4.90 -11.01
N ALA A 162 9.94 -4.08 -11.32
CA ALA A 162 10.83 -4.29 -12.45
C ALA A 162 12.27 -3.97 -12.07
N GLY A 163 13.26 -4.52 -12.81
CA GLY A 163 14.68 -4.27 -12.62
C GLY A 163 15.44 -5.48 -12.09
N ASP A 164 16.37 -5.27 -11.16
CA ASP A 164 17.25 -6.32 -10.65
C ASP A 164 17.34 -6.30 -9.12
N SER A 165 17.52 -7.49 -8.51
CA SER A 165 17.81 -7.59 -7.08
C SER A 165 18.61 -8.85 -6.75
N ASN A 166 19.46 -8.78 -5.73
CA ASN A 166 20.11 -9.99 -5.22
C ASN A 166 19.15 -10.87 -4.40
N ALA A 167 18.29 -10.25 -3.59
CA ALA A 167 17.31 -10.98 -2.79
C ALA A 167 15.96 -10.25 -2.75
N SER A 168 14.86 -11.01 -2.74
CA SER A 168 13.53 -10.46 -2.53
C SER A 168 12.75 -11.23 -1.48
N ASN A 169 12.08 -10.50 -0.58
CA ASN A 169 11.11 -11.03 0.38
C ASN A 169 9.73 -10.50 -0.01
N LEU A 170 8.89 -11.36 -0.56
CA LEU A 170 7.56 -11.02 -1.07
C LEU A 170 6.50 -11.64 -0.18
N THR A 171 5.68 -10.83 0.46
CA THR A 171 4.66 -11.30 1.40
C THR A 171 3.28 -10.77 1.04
N ILE A 172 2.28 -11.65 1.00
CA ILE A 172 0.87 -11.29 0.88
C ILE A 172 0.10 -11.82 2.08
N SER A 173 -0.62 -10.92 2.75
CA SER A 173 -1.65 -11.25 3.72
C SER A 173 -2.99 -10.72 3.20
N GLY A 174 -3.81 -11.60 2.62
CA GLY A 174 -5.08 -11.24 1.99
C GLY A 174 -5.23 -11.76 0.57
N SER A 175 -5.78 -10.93 -0.32
CA SER A 175 -6.11 -11.28 -1.71
C SER A 175 -5.36 -10.44 -2.76
N GLY A 176 -4.38 -9.67 -2.35
CA GLY A 176 -3.57 -8.82 -3.24
C GLY A 176 -2.69 -9.61 -4.20
N ASN A 177 -2.00 -8.90 -5.10
CA ASN A 177 -1.12 -9.53 -6.08
C ASN A 177 0.22 -8.80 -6.16
N ILE A 178 1.31 -9.57 -6.24
CA ILE A 178 2.65 -9.06 -6.52
C ILE A 178 3.09 -9.59 -7.89
N ASP A 179 3.29 -8.68 -8.84
CA ASP A 179 3.88 -8.98 -10.14
C ASP A 179 5.34 -8.51 -10.16
N SER A 180 6.25 -9.45 -9.97
CA SER A 180 7.69 -9.25 -10.09
C SER A 180 8.31 -10.06 -11.24
N ASN A 181 7.55 -10.37 -12.29
CA ASN A 181 8.08 -11.06 -13.48
C ASN A 181 9.23 -10.28 -14.15
N ASN A 182 9.17 -8.95 -14.11
CA ASN A 182 10.17 -8.07 -14.69
C ASN A 182 11.26 -7.66 -13.69
N LEU A 183 11.25 -8.20 -12.48
CA LEU A 183 12.33 -8.08 -11.50
C LEU A 183 13.14 -9.37 -11.49
N LEU A 184 14.37 -9.33 -12.00
CA LEU A 184 15.26 -10.49 -11.98
C LEU A 184 15.91 -10.60 -10.60
N VAL A 185 15.70 -11.73 -9.90
CA VAL A 185 16.27 -11.93 -8.57
C VAL A 185 17.15 -13.17 -8.49
N ASN A 186 18.20 -13.15 -7.68
CA ASN A 186 18.97 -14.35 -7.41
C ASN A 186 18.19 -15.29 -6.48
N ASN A 187 17.70 -14.78 -5.37
CA ASN A 187 17.00 -15.57 -4.35
C ASN A 187 15.68 -14.90 -3.98
N CYS A 188 14.60 -15.67 -3.92
CA CYS A 188 13.28 -15.17 -3.54
C CYS A 188 12.70 -15.96 -2.36
N ASN A 189 12.21 -15.24 -1.35
CA ASN A 189 11.37 -15.76 -0.30
C ASN A 189 9.94 -15.24 -0.55
N ALA A 190 9.02 -16.13 -0.94
CA ALA A 190 7.64 -15.80 -1.31
C ALA A 190 6.64 -16.42 -0.33
N ILE A 191 5.89 -15.58 0.38
CA ILE A 191 4.96 -16.02 1.42
C ILE A 191 3.56 -15.50 1.10
N ILE A 192 2.57 -16.40 1.07
CA ILE A 192 1.15 -16.08 0.91
C ILE A 192 0.36 -16.61 2.09
N SER A 193 -0.39 -15.72 2.74
CA SER A 193 -1.44 -16.05 3.70
C SER A 193 -2.75 -15.51 3.17
N GLY A 194 -3.56 -16.36 2.52
CA GLY A 194 -4.81 -15.97 1.89
C GLY A 194 -4.98 -16.50 0.46
N SER A 195 -5.53 -15.65 -0.42
CA SER A 195 -5.91 -16.03 -1.81
C SER A 195 -5.17 -15.23 -2.89
N GLY A 196 -4.23 -14.39 -2.51
CA GLY A 196 -3.44 -13.57 -3.43
C GLY A 196 -2.47 -14.38 -4.28
N ASN A 197 -1.81 -13.73 -5.25
CA ASN A 197 -0.85 -14.39 -6.12
C ASN A 197 0.48 -13.61 -6.17
N ILE A 198 1.58 -14.36 -6.24
CA ILE A 198 2.92 -13.81 -6.47
C ILE A 198 3.44 -14.36 -7.81
N GLN A 199 3.99 -13.46 -8.62
CA GLN A 199 4.75 -13.83 -9.82
C GLN A 199 6.20 -13.42 -9.61
N VAL A 200 7.15 -14.31 -9.84
CA VAL A 200 8.57 -14.08 -9.59
C VAL A 200 9.43 -14.64 -10.73
N ASN A 201 10.53 -13.92 -11.05
CA ASN A 201 11.56 -14.39 -11.97
C ASN A 201 12.86 -14.58 -11.19
N ALA A 202 13.23 -15.83 -10.89
CA ALA A 202 14.37 -16.15 -10.03
C ALA A 202 15.41 -17.03 -10.71
N ILE A 203 16.69 -16.77 -10.39
CA ILE A 203 17.83 -17.45 -10.98
C ILE A 203 18.24 -18.67 -10.13
N LYS A 204 18.44 -18.49 -8.80
CA LYS A 204 19.09 -19.48 -7.94
C LYS A 204 18.11 -20.27 -7.09
N SER A 205 17.28 -19.57 -6.31
CA SER A 205 16.38 -20.24 -5.37
C SER A 205 15.07 -19.50 -5.13
N ILE A 206 14.02 -20.29 -4.86
CA ILE A 206 12.73 -19.82 -4.35
C ILE A 206 12.38 -20.64 -3.11
N TYR A 207 12.21 -19.95 -1.98
CA TYR A 207 11.49 -20.49 -0.84
C TYR A 207 10.03 -20.03 -0.92
N ALA A 208 9.10 -20.97 -1.05
CA ALA A 208 7.68 -20.69 -1.23
C ALA A 208 6.89 -21.21 -0.02
N LYS A 209 6.16 -20.32 0.67
CA LYS A 209 5.24 -20.71 1.75
C LYS A 209 3.84 -20.23 1.43
N ILE A 210 2.87 -21.15 1.35
CA ILE A 210 1.47 -20.82 1.06
C ILE A 210 0.58 -21.37 2.17
N SER A 211 -0.22 -20.49 2.76
CA SER A 211 -1.31 -20.85 3.67
C SER A 211 -2.61 -20.29 3.09
N GLY A 212 -3.40 -21.14 2.45
CA GLY A 212 -4.64 -20.76 1.78
C GLY A 212 -4.75 -21.24 0.34
N SER A 213 -5.35 -20.43 -0.53
CA SER A 213 -5.68 -20.79 -1.92
C SER A 213 -4.87 -19.99 -2.97
N GLY A 214 -3.98 -19.11 -2.55
CA GLY A 214 -3.15 -18.30 -3.44
C GLY A 214 -2.10 -19.11 -4.18
N ASN A 215 -1.54 -18.56 -5.28
CA ASN A 215 -0.54 -19.25 -6.08
C ASN A 215 0.74 -18.44 -6.23
N ILE A 216 1.87 -19.15 -6.32
CA ILE A 216 3.16 -18.57 -6.69
C ILE A 216 3.51 -19.07 -8.08
N TYR A 217 3.58 -18.15 -9.03
CA TYR A 217 4.02 -18.40 -10.40
C TYR A 217 5.48 -18.00 -10.54
N TYR A 218 6.29 -18.83 -11.15
CA TYR A 218 7.71 -18.51 -11.31
C TYR A 218 8.21 -18.75 -12.73
N SER A 219 9.21 -17.99 -13.11
CA SER A 219 10.05 -18.16 -14.30
C SER A 219 11.52 -18.33 -13.91
N GLY A 220 12.35 -18.74 -14.88
CA GLY A 220 13.73 -19.12 -14.63
C GLY A 220 13.90 -20.61 -14.34
N ASN A 221 15.05 -20.98 -13.76
CA ASN A 221 15.35 -22.37 -13.39
C ASN A 221 15.92 -22.46 -11.95
N PRO A 222 15.25 -21.87 -10.95
CA PRO A 222 15.70 -21.90 -9.57
C PRO A 222 15.51 -23.27 -8.92
N GLY A 223 16.28 -23.55 -7.87
CA GLY A 223 15.94 -24.57 -6.89
C GLY A 223 14.71 -24.14 -6.10
N ILE A 224 13.74 -25.03 -5.86
CA ILE A 224 12.49 -24.69 -5.20
C ILE A 224 12.35 -25.49 -3.93
N GLU A 225 12.10 -24.80 -2.82
CA GLU A 225 11.61 -25.36 -1.56
C GLU A 225 10.19 -24.82 -1.31
N ALA A 226 9.20 -25.72 -1.19
CA ALA A 226 7.81 -25.32 -1.04
C ALA A 226 7.14 -25.95 0.17
N ASN A 227 6.47 -25.11 0.98
CA ASN A 227 5.65 -25.52 2.11
C ASN A 227 4.22 -24.99 1.91
N ILE A 228 3.27 -25.89 1.61
CA ILE A 228 1.91 -25.52 1.23
C ILE A 228 0.92 -26.13 2.20
N SER A 229 0.08 -25.26 2.79
CA SER A 229 -1.09 -25.62 3.59
C SER A 229 -2.33 -25.02 2.94
N GLY A 230 -3.17 -25.85 2.33
CA GLY A 230 -4.37 -25.44 1.61
C GLY A 230 -4.39 -25.88 0.14
N SER A 231 -5.09 -25.12 -0.71
CA SER A 231 -5.30 -25.46 -2.13
C SER A 231 -4.36 -24.74 -3.09
N GLY A 232 -3.49 -23.87 -2.58
CA GLY A 232 -2.54 -23.10 -3.37
C GLY A 232 -1.49 -23.95 -4.07
N LYS A 233 -0.80 -23.37 -5.05
CA LYS A 233 0.19 -24.06 -5.87
C LYS A 233 1.41 -23.20 -6.17
N VAL A 234 2.56 -23.86 -6.40
CA VAL A 234 3.75 -23.27 -7.03
C VAL A 234 3.82 -23.77 -8.46
N ILE A 235 3.78 -22.84 -9.43
CA ILE A 235 3.54 -23.16 -10.85
C ILE A 235 4.64 -22.50 -11.69
N ARG A 236 5.32 -23.29 -12.51
CA ARG A 236 6.27 -22.74 -13.49
C ARG A 236 5.50 -22.09 -14.65
N LYS A 237 5.87 -20.87 -15.00
CA LYS A 237 5.43 -20.24 -16.25
C LYS A 237 6.32 -20.69 -17.39
N SER A 238 5.71 -21.09 -18.49
CA SER A 238 6.37 -21.40 -19.75
C SER A 238 6.74 -20.15 -20.51
#